data_9b3d8b87720af0054ca8e16cadf9414e
#
_entry.id   9b3d8b87720af0054ca8e16cadf9414e
#
_cell.length_a   1.000
_cell.length_b   1.000
_cell.length_c   1.000
_cell.angle_alpha   90.00
_cell.angle_beta   90.00
_cell.angle_gamma   90.00
#
_symmetry.space_group_name_H-M   'P 1'
#
loop_
_entity.id
_entity.type
_entity.pdbx_description
1 polymer ?
#
loop_
_entity_poly.entity_id
_entity_poly.type
_entity_poly.pdbx_seq_one_letter_code
_entity_poly.pdbx_strand_id
1 'polypeptide(L)'
;MKMMGGGIATFGMMIMSAMAQNMSYGADNFYRSDIVTVQPITFENQYRMTIAGNLFIRNNLTRSAHAPAIIVGHPMGAVKEQSANLYATKLAEQGFVTVSLDLSFWGGSAGEPRNAVLPDLYAEAFSAAVDYLGTQDFIDREQIGALGICGSGGFVISAAKIDPRIKAIATSSMYDMGAVNRNGLRKSQSIEQREEVIAGAAQQRWTEVDGGEVQYTSGTPNELTADTPPVGREFYDFYRTRRGEFTPKGTTPELTTHPTLSSNVKFMNFYPFIDIETISPRPMLFITGDQAHSREFSEDAYARAAEPKELFWVPGAGHVDLYDRVELIPFNKLTQFFRNSLSSKGAR
;
A
#
# COMPACT_ATOMS: atom_id res chain seq x y z
N MET A 1 -61.87 0.08 12.52
CA MET A 1 -61.16 -0.98 11.78
C MET A 1 -60.74 -0.43 10.42
N LYS A 2 -59.55 0.07 10.25
CA LYS A 2 -58.88 0.26 8.96
C LYS A 2 -57.37 0.44 9.21
N MET A 3 -56.67 -0.32 8.46
CA MET A 3 -55.28 -0.73 8.55
C MET A 3 -54.30 0.42 8.24
N MET A 4 -53.21 0.46 9.00
CA MET A 4 -51.96 1.12 8.63
C MET A 4 -51.05 0.07 7.98
N GLY A 5 -50.68 0.29 6.76
CA GLY A 5 -49.67 -0.48 6.04
C GLY A 5 -48.99 0.44 5.03
N GLY A 6 -47.72 0.60 5.13
CA GLY A 6 -46.96 1.29 4.09
C GLY A 6 -45.87 2.20 4.62
N GLY A 7 -44.68 1.68 4.93
CA GLY A 7 -43.56 2.52 5.34
C GLY A 7 -42.20 1.85 5.39
N ILE A 8 -41.98 0.67 4.78
CA ILE A 8 -40.67 -0.03 4.88
C ILE A 8 -39.94 -0.14 3.54
N ALA A 9 -40.57 0.18 2.41
CA ALA A 9 -39.96 -0.06 1.09
C ALA A 9 -38.99 1.05 0.59
N THR A 10 -39.02 2.25 1.18
CA THR A 10 -38.26 3.40 0.67
C THR A 10 -36.83 3.52 1.23
N PHE A 11 -36.57 2.96 2.40
CA PHE A 11 -35.24 3.08 3.04
C PHE A 11 -34.17 2.14 2.42
N GLY A 12 -34.58 0.95 2.02
CA GLY A 12 -33.70 -0.03 1.38
C GLY A 12 -33.25 0.39 -0.04
N MET A 13 -34.07 1.13 -0.76
CA MET A 13 -33.77 1.59 -2.13
C MET A 13 -32.77 2.76 -2.15
N MET A 14 -32.79 3.63 -1.14
CA MET A 14 -31.82 4.72 -1.02
C MET A 14 -30.41 4.21 -0.65
N ILE A 15 -30.30 3.19 0.18
CA ILE A 15 -29.00 2.60 0.57
C ILE A 15 -28.36 1.86 -0.62
N MET A 16 -29.14 1.15 -1.41
CA MET A 16 -28.65 0.48 -2.63
C MET A 16 -28.21 1.48 -3.71
N SER A 17 -28.88 2.62 -3.84
CA SER A 17 -28.51 3.67 -4.80
C SER A 17 -27.21 4.38 -4.40
N ALA A 18 -26.99 4.62 -3.10
CA ALA A 18 -25.75 5.21 -2.61
C ALA A 18 -24.52 4.25 -2.78
N MET A 19 -24.72 2.95 -2.56
CA MET A 19 -23.65 1.95 -2.78
C MET A 19 -23.31 1.76 -4.28
N ALA A 20 -24.26 2.01 -5.20
CA ALA A 20 -23.98 1.93 -6.63
C ALA A 20 -23.16 3.12 -7.17
N GLN A 21 -23.13 4.25 -6.45
CA GLN A 21 -22.40 5.44 -6.89
C GLN A 21 -20.89 5.40 -6.60
N ASN A 22 -20.42 4.52 -5.71
CA ASN A 22 -19.01 4.45 -5.32
C ASN A 22 -18.10 3.74 -6.31
N MET A 23 -18.63 3.13 -7.37
CA MET A 23 -17.86 2.49 -8.45
C MET A 23 -17.54 3.44 -9.61
N SER A 24 -17.56 4.76 -9.37
CA SER A 24 -17.22 5.77 -10.37
C SER A 24 -15.74 5.74 -10.78
N TYR A 25 -15.42 6.31 -11.94
CA TYR A 25 -14.06 6.41 -12.50
C TYR A 25 -13.36 5.06 -12.64
N GLY A 26 -14.12 4.01 -13.02
CA GLY A 26 -13.59 2.68 -13.24
C GLY A 26 -13.04 2.00 -11.98
N ALA A 27 -13.63 2.27 -10.79
CA ALA A 27 -13.24 1.59 -9.56
C ALA A 27 -13.39 0.07 -9.71
N ASP A 28 -12.26 -0.66 -9.71
CA ASP A 28 -12.20 -2.11 -9.92
C ASP A 28 -10.98 -2.72 -9.23
N ASN A 29 -10.98 -2.70 -7.90
CA ASN A 29 -9.89 -3.27 -7.09
C ASN A 29 -9.61 -4.73 -7.42
N PHE A 30 -10.66 -5.50 -7.73
CA PHE A 30 -10.57 -6.94 -7.96
C PHE A 30 -10.49 -7.31 -9.44
N TYR A 31 -10.04 -6.36 -10.26
CA TYR A 31 -9.82 -6.56 -11.69
C TYR A 31 -9.02 -7.83 -11.98
N ARG A 32 -9.46 -8.58 -12.98
CA ARG A 32 -8.77 -9.77 -13.49
C ARG A 32 -8.52 -9.62 -14.98
N SER A 33 -7.39 -10.11 -15.43
CA SER A 33 -6.99 -10.06 -16.82
C SER A 33 -6.95 -11.45 -17.43
N ASP A 34 -7.56 -11.63 -18.59
CA ASP A 34 -7.55 -12.90 -19.33
C ASP A 34 -6.18 -13.21 -19.94
N ILE A 35 -5.30 -12.23 -20.02
CA ILE A 35 -3.95 -12.37 -20.61
C ILE A 35 -2.83 -12.44 -19.57
N VAL A 36 -3.18 -12.47 -18.27
CA VAL A 36 -2.21 -12.55 -17.16
C VAL A 36 -2.54 -13.74 -16.27
N THR A 37 -1.58 -14.63 -16.09
CA THR A 37 -1.64 -15.70 -15.11
C THR A 37 -1.19 -15.18 -13.75
N VAL A 38 -1.98 -15.45 -12.71
CA VAL A 38 -1.66 -15.11 -11.32
C VAL A 38 -1.34 -16.40 -10.56
N GLN A 39 -0.16 -16.45 -9.96
CA GLN A 39 0.32 -17.59 -9.20
C GLN A 39 0.61 -17.16 -7.75
N PRO A 40 -0.07 -17.72 -6.74
CA PRO A 40 0.31 -17.54 -5.34
C PRO A 40 1.73 -18.06 -5.10
N ILE A 41 2.53 -17.28 -4.40
CA ILE A 41 3.92 -17.61 -4.06
C ILE A 41 4.18 -17.35 -2.58
N THR A 42 5.22 -18.00 -2.05
CA THR A 42 5.82 -17.68 -0.76
C THR A 42 7.33 -17.69 -0.90
N PHE A 43 7.98 -16.80 -0.15
CA PHE A 43 9.44 -16.77 -0.03
C PHE A 43 9.81 -16.32 1.39
N GLU A 44 11.05 -16.50 1.78
CA GLU A 44 11.53 -16.07 3.10
C GLU A 44 12.29 -14.75 2.99
N ASN A 45 12.13 -13.89 4.00
CA ASN A 45 13.02 -12.76 4.20
C ASN A 45 14.31 -13.20 4.93
N GLN A 46 15.29 -12.31 5.10
CA GLN A 46 16.56 -12.64 5.77
C GLN A 46 16.40 -13.11 7.22
N TYR A 47 15.25 -12.86 7.85
CA TYR A 47 14.92 -13.29 9.22
C TYR A 47 14.13 -14.61 9.26
N ARG A 48 14.06 -15.34 8.13
CA ARG A 48 13.33 -16.60 7.99
C ARG A 48 11.82 -16.48 8.24
N MET A 49 11.28 -15.28 8.06
CA MET A 49 9.83 -15.08 8.07
C MET A 49 9.28 -15.30 6.68
N THR A 50 8.22 -16.08 6.56
CA THR A 50 7.53 -16.31 5.30
C THR A 50 6.80 -15.03 4.86
N ILE A 51 7.06 -14.60 3.65
CA ILE A 51 6.33 -13.54 2.94
C ILE A 51 5.42 -14.20 1.92
N ALA A 52 4.13 -13.89 1.98
CA ALA A 52 3.15 -14.33 0.99
C ALA A 52 3.01 -13.27 -0.12
N GLY A 53 2.89 -13.72 -1.34
CA GLY A 53 2.73 -12.86 -2.50
C GLY A 53 1.94 -13.51 -3.63
N ASN A 54 1.72 -12.75 -4.69
CA ASN A 54 1.23 -13.23 -5.96
C ASN A 54 2.21 -12.82 -7.06
N LEU A 55 2.57 -13.78 -7.91
CA LEU A 55 3.37 -13.57 -9.10
C LEU A 55 2.43 -13.45 -10.31
N PHE A 56 2.59 -12.38 -11.08
CA PHE A 56 1.79 -12.11 -12.28
C PHE A 56 2.67 -12.20 -13.51
N ILE A 57 2.28 -13.03 -14.45
CA ILE A 57 3.02 -13.28 -15.69
C ILE A 57 2.06 -13.19 -16.86
N ARG A 58 2.41 -12.42 -17.88
CA ARG A 58 1.66 -12.39 -19.11
C ARG A 58 1.73 -13.75 -19.82
N ASN A 59 0.59 -14.29 -20.28
CA ASN A 59 0.47 -15.66 -20.81
C ASN A 59 1.41 -15.97 -22.00
N ASN A 60 1.79 -14.95 -22.75
CA ASN A 60 2.71 -15.09 -23.89
C ASN A 60 4.17 -14.70 -23.56
N LEU A 61 4.54 -14.58 -22.29
CA LEU A 61 5.92 -14.30 -21.90
C LEU A 61 6.83 -15.46 -22.29
N THR A 62 7.85 -15.17 -23.09
CA THR A 62 8.90 -16.14 -23.42
C THR A 62 9.91 -16.19 -22.28
N ARG A 63 10.00 -17.31 -21.56
CA ARG A 63 10.87 -17.46 -20.39
C ARG A 63 12.36 -17.21 -20.68
N SER A 64 12.81 -17.41 -21.92
CA SER A 64 14.18 -17.08 -22.33
C SER A 64 14.45 -15.57 -22.53
N ALA A 65 13.46 -14.72 -22.36
CA ALA A 65 13.58 -13.28 -22.69
C ALA A 65 14.19 -12.43 -21.56
N HIS A 66 14.48 -12.99 -20.39
CA HIS A 66 14.97 -12.23 -19.22
C HIS A 66 14.17 -10.94 -19.02
N ALA A 67 12.95 -11.09 -18.51
CA ALA A 67 11.98 -10.01 -18.41
C ALA A 67 12.31 -9.02 -17.27
N PRO A 68 12.00 -7.73 -17.44
CA PRO A 68 12.02 -6.79 -16.32
C PRO A 68 10.92 -7.12 -15.31
N ALA A 69 11.18 -6.88 -14.02
CA ALA A 69 10.24 -7.17 -12.95
C ALA A 69 9.90 -5.94 -12.11
N ILE A 70 8.70 -5.91 -11.54
CA ILE A 70 8.23 -4.84 -10.64
C ILE A 70 7.59 -5.44 -9.39
N ILE A 71 8.07 -5.01 -8.23
CA ILE A 71 7.51 -5.36 -6.92
C ILE A 71 6.48 -4.30 -6.54
N VAL A 72 5.30 -4.73 -6.09
CA VAL A 72 4.20 -3.82 -5.72
C VAL A 72 3.80 -4.04 -4.26
N GLY A 73 3.97 -3.00 -3.44
CA GLY A 73 3.54 -2.98 -2.05
C GLY A 73 2.17 -2.31 -1.87
N HIS A 74 1.36 -2.92 -1.00
CA HIS A 74 0.00 -2.47 -0.69
C HIS A 74 -0.03 -1.30 0.32
N PRO A 75 -1.17 -0.57 0.46
CA PRO A 75 -1.37 0.44 1.49
C PRO A 75 -1.14 -0.12 2.91
N MET A 76 -0.65 0.70 3.83
CA MET A 76 -0.49 0.28 5.23
C MET A 76 -1.83 -0.14 5.84
N GLY A 77 -1.83 -1.30 6.51
CA GLY A 77 -3.04 -1.90 7.08
C GLY A 77 -3.90 -2.68 6.10
N ALA A 78 -3.62 -2.59 4.80
CA ALA A 78 -4.21 -3.41 3.74
C ALA A 78 -3.51 -4.78 3.62
N VAL A 79 -3.88 -5.51 2.58
CA VAL A 79 -3.22 -6.73 2.11
C VAL A 79 -3.07 -6.66 0.59
N LYS A 80 -2.28 -7.58 0.01
CA LYS A 80 -1.98 -7.59 -1.44
C LYS A 80 -3.22 -7.60 -2.35
N GLU A 81 -4.34 -8.17 -1.87
CA GLU A 81 -5.64 -8.16 -2.58
C GLU A 81 -6.25 -6.76 -2.71
N GLN A 82 -5.79 -5.82 -1.90
CA GLN A 82 -6.30 -4.46 -1.86
C GLN A 82 -5.30 -3.50 -2.52
N SER A 83 -5.65 -2.99 -3.70
CA SER A 83 -4.85 -2.11 -4.55
C SER A 83 -3.64 -2.79 -5.22
N ALA A 84 -2.76 -3.50 -4.49
CA ALA A 84 -1.50 -3.99 -5.05
C ALA A 84 -1.70 -5.01 -6.18
N ASN A 85 -2.65 -5.94 -6.06
CA ASN A 85 -2.96 -6.88 -7.13
C ASN A 85 -3.45 -6.19 -8.42
N LEU A 86 -4.23 -5.13 -8.31
CA LEU A 86 -4.68 -4.34 -9.46
C LEU A 86 -3.48 -3.73 -10.20
N TYR A 87 -2.60 -3.04 -9.47
CA TYR A 87 -1.41 -2.44 -10.07
C TYR A 87 -0.49 -3.50 -10.68
N ALA A 88 -0.28 -4.61 -9.99
CA ALA A 88 0.53 -5.72 -10.48
C ALA A 88 -0.07 -6.31 -11.77
N THR A 89 -1.39 -6.53 -11.82
CA THR A 89 -2.08 -7.03 -13.03
C THR A 89 -1.92 -6.06 -14.20
N LYS A 90 -2.17 -4.77 -13.99
CA LYS A 90 -2.08 -3.76 -15.05
C LYS A 90 -0.67 -3.59 -15.61
N LEU A 91 0.35 -3.68 -14.77
CA LEU A 91 1.75 -3.65 -15.21
C LEU A 91 2.16 -4.97 -15.91
N ALA A 92 1.64 -6.11 -15.44
CA ALA A 92 1.88 -7.39 -16.11
C ALA A 92 1.27 -7.44 -17.53
N GLU A 93 0.10 -6.84 -17.75
CA GLU A 93 -0.48 -6.65 -19.08
C GLU A 93 0.46 -5.92 -20.04
N GLN A 94 1.33 -5.07 -19.50
CA GLN A 94 2.32 -4.31 -20.27
C GLN A 94 3.63 -5.05 -20.54
N GLY A 95 3.74 -6.30 -20.07
CA GLY A 95 4.88 -7.19 -20.32
C GLY A 95 5.94 -7.23 -19.23
N PHE A 96 5.71 -6.58 -18.09
CA PHE A 96 6.54 -6.79 -16.91
C PHE A 96 6.15 -8.11 -16.20
N VAL A 97 7.09 -8.74 -15.54
CA VAL A 97 6.74 -9.70 -14.48
C VAL A 97 6.50 -8.92 -13.22
N THR A 98 5.40 -9.17 -12.51
CA THR A 98 5.13 -8.39 -11.30
C THR A 98 4.88 -9.28 -10.10
N VAL A 99 5.23 -8.80 -8.91
CA VAL A 99 4.95 -9.44 -7.62
C VAL A 99 4.22 -8.45 -6.74
N SER A 100 3.03 -8.80 -6.27
CA SER A 100 2.42 -8.17 -5.10
C SER A 100 2.74 -8.99 -3.87
N LEU A 101 2.95 -8.35 -2.72
CA LEU A 101 3.31 -9.04 -1.48
C LEU A 101 2.48 -8.52 -0.30
N ASP A 102 2.27 -9.38 0.69
CA ASP A 102 1.82 -8.98 2.01
C ASP A 102 3.02 -8.60 2.88
N LEU A 103 2.94 -7.49 3.58
CA LEU A 103 3.95 -7.10 4.56
C LEU A 103 3.95 -8.07 5.74
N SER A 104 5.08 -8.27 6.41
CA SER A 104 5.16 -9.09 7.63
C SER A 104 4.09 -8.68 8.64
N PHE A 105 3.49 -9.63 9.33
CA PHE A 105 2.35 -9.52 10.26
C PHE A 105 0.98 -9.28 9.61
N TRP A 106 0.90 -9.08 8.28
CA TRP A 106 -0.33 -8.80 7.55
C TRP A 106 -0.66 -9.90 6.55
N GLY A 107 -1.95 -10.05 6.22
CA GLY A 107 -2.41 -10.97 5.19
C GLY A 107 -1.94 -12.41 5.40
N GLY A 108 -1.35 -12.99 4.37
CA GLY A 108 -0.78 -14.34 4.38
C GLY A 108 0.67 -14.42 4.87
N SER A 109 1.34 -13.28 5.11
CA SER A 109 2.72 -13.25 5.60
C SER A 109 2.80 -13.58 7.08
N ALA A 110 3.94 -14.16 7.49
CA ALA A 110 4.20 -14.55 8.88
C ALA A 110 4.37 -13.34 9.81
N GLY A 111 4.28 -13.61 11.09
CA GLY A 111 4.53 -12.67 12.19
C GLY A 111 3.37 -12.62 13.19
N GLU A 112 3.73 -12.56 14.47
CA GLU A 112 2.82 -12.45 15.59
C GLU A 112 3.28 -11.33 16.54
N PRO A 113 2.35 -10.62 17.21
CA PRO A 113 0.90 -10.69 16.99
C PRO A 113 0.52 -10.21 15.59
N ARG A 114 -0.64 -10.67 15.08
CA ARG A 114 -1.14 -10.18 13.77
C ARG A 114 -1.35 -8.66 13.83
N ASN A 115 -1.17 -8.00 12.68
CA ASN A 115 -1.27 -6.55 12.51
C ASN A 115 -0.22 -5.75 13.32
N ALA A 116 0.87 -6.38 13.79
CA ALA A 116 1.96 -5.65 14.43
C ALA A 116 2.69 -4.74 13.42
N VAL A 117 3.23 -3.64 13.93
CA VAL A 117 3.99 -2.66 13.17
C VAL A 117 5.48 -2.84 13.40
N LEU A 118 6.21 -3.06 12.30
CA LEU A 118 7.67 -3.06 12.30
C LEU A 118 8.20 -2.57 10.93
N PRO A 119 8.42 -1.26 10.77
CA PRO A 119 8.76 -0.65 9.47
C PRO A 119 10.01 -1.22 8.81
N ASP A 120 10.99 -1.66 9.60
CA ASP A 120 12.21 -2.29 9.07
C ASP A 120 11.90 -3.61 8.35
N LEU A 121 11.00 -4.44 8.90
CA LEU A 121 10.54 -5.66 8.23
C LEU A 121 9.65 -5.38 7.01
N TYR A 122 8.99 -4.22 6.99
CA TYR A 122 8.22 -3.81 5.82
C TYR A 122 9.13 -3.39 4.66
N ALA A 123 10.22 -2.69 4.94
CA ALA A 123 11.26 -2.40 3.96
C ALA A 123 11.97 -3.69 3.50
N GLU A 124 12.30 -4.58 4.45
CA GLU A 124 12.91 -5.89 4.17
C GLU A 124 12.07 -6.75 3.22
N ALA A 125 10.74 -6.69 3.30
CA ALA A 125 9.88 -7.46 2.41
C ALA A 125 10.11 -7.13 0.92
N PHE A 126 10.49 -5.88 0.59
CA PHE A 126 10.87 -5.51 -0.77
C PHE A 126 12.21 -6.14 -1.18
N SER A 127 13.22 -6.12 -0.31
CA SER A 127 14.52 -6.78 -0.58
C SER A 127 14.37 -8.29 -0.72
N ALA A 128 13.55 -8.92 0.12
CA ALA A 128 13.23 -10.35 0.01
C ALA A 128 12.51 -10.69 -1.32
N ALA A 129 11.66 -9.79 -1.81
CA ALA A 129 11.04 -9.96 -3.13
C ALA A 129 12.06 -9.80 -4.27
N VAL A 130 13.08 -8.93 -4.13
CA VAL A 130 14.23 -8.87 -5.07
C VAL A 130 15.00 -10.19 -5.06
N ASP A 131 15.27 -10.77 -3.87
CA ASP A 131 15.93 -12.07 -3.75
C ASP A 131 15.14 -13.15 -4.48
N TYR A 132 13.83 -13.24 -4.21
CA TYR A 132 12.95 -14.19 -4.88
C TYR A 132 12.96 -14.03 -6.40
N LEU A 133 12.77 -12.81 -6.91
CA LEU A 133 12.80 -12.54 -8.35
C LEU A 133 14.15 -12.89 -8.96
N GLY A 134 15.23 -12.60 -8.27
CA GLY A 134 16.59 -12.91 -8.71
C GLY A 134 16.91 -14.41 -8.80
N THR A 135 16.09 -15.30 -8.20
CA THR A 135 16.21 -16.76 -8.35
C THR A 135 15.46 -17.30 -9.57
N GLN A 136 14.60 -16.48 -10.21
CA GLN A 136 13.83 -16.90 -11.37
C GLN A 136 14.69 -16.77 -12.65
N ASP A 137 14.82 -17.84 -13.41
CA ASP A 137 15.66 -17.91 -14.63
C ASP A 137 15.17 -17.01 -15.77
N PHE A 138 13.89 -16.60 -15.74
CA PHE A 138 13.26 -15.72 -16.72
C PHE A 138 13.29 -14.23 -16.35
N ILE A 139 13.91 -13.84 -15.23
CA ILE A 139 14.01 -12.46 -14.78
C ILE A 139 15.42 -11.89 -15.05
N ASP A 140 15.46 -10.66 -15.55
CA ASP A 140 16.70 -9.88 -15.59
C ASP A 140 16.94 -9.20 -14.24
N ARG A 141 17.98 -9.66 -13.51
CA ARG A 141 18.36 -9.12 -12.19
C ARG A 141 18.73 -7.64 -12.23
N GLU A 142 19.17 -7.13 -13.37
CA GLU A 142 19.50 -5.72 -13.55
C GLU A 142 18.29 -4.85 -13.92
N GLN A 143 17.10 -5.44 -14.04
CA GLN A 143 15.88 -4.77 -14.45
C GLN A 143 14.74 -4.99 -13.42
N ILE A 144 15.02 -4.82 -12.13
CA ILE A 144 14.02 -4.92 -11.07
C ILE A 144 13.66 -3.52 -10.55
N GLY A 145 12.40 -3.15 -10.65
CA GLY A 145 11.82 -1.93 -10.09
C GLY A 145 10.88 -2.23 -8.94
N ALA A 146 10.48 -1.19 -8.22
CA ALA A 146 9.51 -1.32 -7.13
C ALA A 146 8.53 -0.15 -7.09
N LEU A 147 7.30 -0.44 -6.70
CA LEU A 147 6.20 0.50 -6.55
C LEU A 147 5.59 0.36 -5.15
N GLY A 148 5.48 1.46 -4.43
CA GLY A 148 4.80 1.51 -3.14
C GLY A 148 3.52 2.35 -3.19
N ILE A 149 2.40 1.78 -2.71
CA ILE A 149 1.12 2.48 -2.63
C ILE A 149 0.90 2.91 -1.17
N CYS A 150 0.50 4.15 -0.92
CA CYS A 150 0.24 4.69 0.41
C CYS A 150 1.46 4.49 1.35
N GLY A 151 1.32 3.81 2.48
CA GLY A 151 2.41 3.53 3.42
C GLY A 151 3.58 2.78 2.80
N SER A 152 3.32 1.89 1.83
CA SER A 152 4.39 1.20 1.09
C SER A 152 5.27 2.15 0.27
N GLY A 153 4.82 3.37 -0.03
CA GLY A 153 5.67 4.40 -0.63
C GLY A 153 6.87 4.73 0.26
N GLY A 154 6.65 4.91 1.57
CA GLY A 154 7.74 5.09 2.53
C GLY A 154 8.62 3.84 2.71
N PHE A 155 8.02 2.65 2.67
CA PHE A 155 8.75 1.39 2.86
C PHE A 155 9.65 1.07 1.66
N VAL A 156 9.18 1.27 0.43
CA VAL A 156 9.99 1.07 -0.78
C VAL A 156 11.14 2.07 -0.88
N ILE A 157 10.93 3.32 -0.47
CA ILE A 157 12.00 4.32 -0.38
C ILE A 157 13.05 3.87 0.65
N SER A 158 12.61 3.41 1.83
CA SER A 158 13.52 2.90 2.86
C SER A 158 14.33 1.69 2.38
N ALA A 159 13.69 0.73 1.69
CA ALA A 159 14.36 -0.40 1.06
C ALA A 159 15.38 0.06 0.00
N ALA A 160 14.98 0.95 -0.89
CA ALA A 160 15.83 1.41 -1.98
C ALA A 160 17.10 2.15 -1.51
N LYS A 161 17.08 2.82 -0.35
CA LYS A 161 18.28 3.46 0.22
C LYS A 161 19.39 2.46 0.50
N ILE A 162 19.05 1.22 0.86
CA ILE A 162 20.02 0.19 1.28
C ILE A 162 20.10 -1.00 0.32
N ASP A 163 19.22 -1.06 -0.68
CA ASP A 163 19.22 -2.13 -1.69
C ASP A 163 19.35 -1.55 -3.12
N PRO A 164 20.57 -1.47 -3.67
CA PRO A 164 20.82 -0.92 -5.00
C PRO A 164 20.33 -1.83 -6.15
N ARG A 165 19.85 -3.02 -5.85
CA ARG A 165 19.23 -3.94 -6.83
C ARG A 165 17.84 -3.46 -7.27
N ILE A 166 17.19 -2.60 -6.48
CA ILE A 166 15.98 -1.88 -6.90
C ILE A 166 16.41 -0.72 -7.80
N LYS A 167 16.22 -0.86 -9.11
CA LYS A 167 16.77 0.05 -10.14
C LYS A 167 15.89 1.26 -10.45
N ALA A 168 14.61 1.18 -10.19
CA ALA A 168 13.65 2.26 -10.40
C ALA A 168 12.55 2.21 -9.33
N ILE A 169 12.18 3.36 -8.79
CA ILE A 169 11.24 3.46 -7.68
C ILE A 169 10.06 4.36 -8.08
N ALA A 170 8.83 3.85 -7.92
CA ALA A 170 7.62 4.64 -8.03
C ALA A 170 6.81 4.61 -6.74
N THR A 171 6.09 5.68 -6.47
CA THR A 171 5.11 5.75 -5.38
C THR A 171 3.77 6.25 -5.90
N SER A 172 2.67 5.78 -5.33
CA SER A 172 1.32 6.25 -5.63
C SER A 172 0.61 6.61 -4.34
N SER A 173 0.07 7.84 -4.26
CA SER A 173 -0.63 8.36 -3.07
C SER A 173 0.12 8.05 -1.77
N MET A 174 1.45 8.24 -1.72
CA MET A 174 2.23 7.75 -0.60
C MET A 174 1.96 8.48 0.72
N TYR A 175 2.29 7.77 1.81
CA TYR A 175 2.35 8.28 3.17
C TYR A 175 3.77 8.17 3.73
N ASP A 176 4.23 9.20 4.44
CA ASP A 176 5.25 9.03 5.47
C ASP A 176 4.56 8.56 6.76
N MET A 177 4.54 7.24 6.96
CA MET A 177 3.92 6.64 8.15
C MET A 177 4.58 7.13 9.45
N GLY A 178 5.85 7.48 9.40
CA GLY A 178 6.56 8.06 10.54
C GLY A 178 6.09 9.48 10.84
N ALA A 179 6.07 10.34 9.84
CA ALA A 179 5.68 11.74 10.01
C ALA A 179 4.21 11.87 10.46
N VAL A 180 3.28 11.11 9.86
CA VAL A 180 1.87 11.17 10.24
C VAL A 180 1.63 10.67 11.67
N ASN A 181 2.34 9.62 12.11
CA ASN A 181 2.21 9.12 13.50
C ASN A 181 2.88 10.05 14.51
N ARG A 182 3.92 10.81 14.12
CA ARG A 182 4.55 11.80 15.00
C ARG A 182 3.78 13.11 15.09
N ASN A 183 3.23 13.58 13.98
CA ASN A 183 2.81 14.97 13.84
C ASN A 183 1.34 15.12 13.40
N GLY A 184 0.65 14.04 13.01
CA GLY A 184 -0.62 14.11 12.32
C GLY A 184 -0.49 14.68 10.90
N LEU A 185 -1.61 14.68 10.15
CA LEU A 185 -1.68 15.35 8.84
C LEU A 185 -1.51 16.86 9.04
N ARG A 186 -0.71 17.48 8.18
CA ARG A 186 -0.42 18.94 8.23
C ARG A 186 0.03 19.43 9.61
N LYS A 187 0.73 18.54 10.35
CA LYS A 187 1.24 18.82 11.71
C LYS A 187 0.12 19.16 12.71
N SER A 188 -1.01 18.48 12.60
CA SER A 188 -2.18 18.70 13.46
C SER A 188 -2.05 18.12 14.87
N GLN A 189 -1.04 17.29 15.14
CA GLN A 189 -0.81 16.66 16.44
C GLN A 189 0.24 17.42 17.26
N SER A 190 -0.08 17.79 18.49
CA SER A 190 0.87 18.42 19.40
C SER A 190 1.88 17.39 19.98
N ILE A 191 2.93 17.91 20.64
CA ILE A 191 3.91 17.05 21.35
C ILE A 191 3.22 16.32 22.50
N GLU A 192 2.38 17.01 23.25
CA GLU A 192 1.64 16.45 24.40
C GLU A 192 0.72 15.30 23.96
N GLN A 193 -0.03 15.49 22.87
CA GLN A 193 -0.87 14.43 22.30
C GLN A 193 -0.04 13.21 21.84
N ARG A 194 1.15 13.45 21.26
CA ARG A 194 2.06 12.37 20.92
C ARG A 194 2.58 11.63 22.14
N GLU A 195 2.93 12.35 23.21
CA GLU A 195 3.38 11.77 24.48
C GLU A 195 2.29 10.90 25.13
N GLU A 196 1.02 11.33 25.07
CA GLU A 196 -0.14 10.55 25.52
C GLU A 196 -0.27 9.23 24.73
N VAL A 197 -0.12 9.26 23.39
CA VAL A 197 -0.14 8.05 22.56
C VAL A 197 0.99 7.10 22.94
N ILE A 198 2.21 7.62 23.16
CA ILE A 198 3.38 6.82 23.57
C ILE A 198 3.14 6.20 24.96
N ALA A 199 2.63 6.98 25.92
CA ALA A 199 2.33 6.50 27.26
C ALA A 199 1.26 5.40 27.25
N GLY A 200 0.19 5.58 26.47
CA GLY A 200 -0.86 4.57 26.27
C GLY A 200 -0.32 3.26 25.70
N ALA A 201 0.53 3.33 24.68
CA ALA A 201 1.18 2.15 24.08
C ALA A 201 2.12 1.45 25.09
N ALA A 202 2.85 2.20 25.89
CA ALA A 202 3.73 1.64 26.93
C ALA A 202 2.91 0.93 28.04
N GLN A 203 1.78 1.52 28.46
CA GLN A 203 0.88 0.89 29.42
C GLN A 203 0.25 -0.39 28.86
N GLN A 204 -0.16 -0.39 27.58
CA GLN A 204 -0.68 -1.58 26.91
C GLN A 204 0.35 -2.73 26.90
N ARG A 205 1.64 -2.44 26.74
CA ARG A 205 2.69 -3.46 26.82
C ARG A 205 2.75 -4.13 28.18
N TRP A 206 2.56 -3.39 29.27
CA TRP A 206 2.46 -3.98 30.61
C TRP A 206 1.25 -4.93 30.70
N THR A 207 0.10 -4.49 30.19
CA THR A 207 -1.11 -5.33 30.13
C THR A 207 -0.86 -6.64 29.38
N GLU A 208 -0.20 -6.58 28.21
CA GLU A 208 0.13 -7.77 27.40
C GLU A 208 1.12 -8.71 28.13
N VAL A 209 2.15 -8.16 28.79
CA VAL A 209 3.13 -8.95 29.56
C VAL A 209 2.48 -9.64 30.76
N ASP A 210 1.50 -8.99 31.39
CA ASP A 210 0.72 -9.55 32.51
C ASP A 210 -0.36 -10.56 32.04
N GLY A 211 -0.40 -10.90 30.75
CA GLY A 211 -1.32 -11.88 30.16
C GLY A 211 -2.65 -11.32 29.71
N GLY A 212 -2.79 -10.00 29.61
CA GLY A 212 -3.96 -9.34 29.05
C GLY A 212 -4.00 -9.40 27.52
N GLU A 213 -5.15 -9.04 26.95
CA GLU A 213 -5.39 -9.10 25.53
C GLU A 213 -4.64 -8.02 24.75
N VAL A 214 -4.27 -8.35 23.51
CA VAL A 214 -3.74 -7.39 22.53
C VAL A 214 -4.84 -6.40 22.14
N GLN A 215 -4.55 -5.11 22.28
CA GLN A 215 -5.44 -4.05 21.82
C GLN A 215 -4.98 -3.50 20.48
N TYR A 216 -5.93 -2.95 19.71
CA TYR A 216 -5.70 -2.40 18.39
C TYR A 216 -5.97 -0.90 18.35
N THR A 217 -5.27 -0.18 17.48
CA THR A 217 -5.53 1.24 17.24
C THR A 217 -6.81 1.43 16.43
N SER A 218 -7.31 2.66 16.38
CA SER A 218 -8.30 3.04 15.39
C SER A 218 -7.64 3.02 14.00
N GLY A 219 -8.06 2.09 13.16
CA GLY A 219 -7.73 2.07 11.72
C GLY A 219 -8.82 2.73 10.90
N THR A 220 -9.26 2.06 9.81
CA THR A 220 -10.47 2.48 9.10
C THR A 220 -11.69 2.33 10.03
N PRO A 221 -12.56 3.33 10.15
CA PRO A 221 -13.79 3.19 10.94
C PRO A 221 -14.60 1.97 10.51
N ASN A 222 -15.15 1.23 11.47
CA ASN A 222 -16.04 0.10 11.16
C ASN A 222 -17.44 0.55 10.81
N GLU A 223 -17.83 1.75 11.27
CA GLU A 223 -19.12 2.39 11.00
C GLU A 223 -18.93 3.88 10.75
N LEU A 224 -19.79 4.45 9.91
CA LEU A 224 -19.83 5.90 9.71
C LEU A 224 -20.81 6.54 10.69
N THR A 225 -20.35 7.59 11.35
CA THR A 225 -21.17 8.47 12.21
C THR A 225 -21.22 9.88 11.62
N ALA A 226 -22.06 10.76 12.20
CA ALA A 226 -22.08 12.17 11.81
C ALA A 226 -20.70 12.83 12.00
N ASP A 227 -19.97 12.41 13.05
CA ASP A 227 -18.67 12.97 13.45
C ASP A 227 -17.47 12.32 12.77
N THR A 228 -17.68 11.31 11.90
CA THR A 228 -16.57 10.65 11.17
C THR A 228 -15.87 11.69 10.29
N PRO A 229 -14.55 11.93 10.48
CA PRO A 229 -13.79 12.89 9.68
C PRO A 229 -13.77 12.52 8.18
N PRO A 230 -13.59 13.50 7.28
CA PRO A 230 -13.55 13.25 5.82
C PRO A 230 -12.55 12.16 5.42
N VAL A 231 -11.35 12.15 5.99
CA VAL A 231 -10.33 11.12 5.73
C VAL A 231 -10.81 9.72 6.16
N GLY A 232 -11.48 9.62 7.31
CA GLY A 232 -12.07 8.36 7.77
C GLY A 232 -13.18 7.85 6.84
N ARG A 233 -14.01 8.78 6.30
CA ARG A 233 -15.03 8.44 5.30
C ARG A 233 -14.43 7.95 4.00
N GLU A 234 -13.34 8.57 3.53
CA GLU A 234 -12.62 8.18 2.33
C GLU A 234 -12.06 6.76 2.46
N PHE A 235 -11.44 6.41 3.61
CA PHE A 235 -10.96 5.05 3.88
C PHE A 235 -12.12 4.04 4.05
N TYR A 236 -13.20 4.42 4.73
CA TYR A 236 -14.38 3.57 4.85
C TYR A 236 -14.95 3.19 3.49
N ASP A 237 -15.04 4.16 2.57
CA ASP A 237 -15.56 3.97 1.22
C ASP A 237 -14.81 2.90 0.44
N PHE A 238 -13.52 2.74 0.67
CA PHE A 238 -12.73 1.66 0.07
C PHE A 238 -12.76 0.38 0.92
N TYR A 239 -12.37 0.45 2.19
CA TYR A 239 -12.10 -0.75 2.99
C TYR A 239 -13.33 -1.44 3.57
N ARG A 240 -14.48 -0.76 3.63
CA ARG A 240 -15.73 -1.26 4.23
C ARG A 240 -16.87 -1.40 3.24
N THR A 241 -16.58 -1.30 1.94
CA THR A 241 -17.56 -1.48 0.87
C THR A 241 -17.02 -2.47 -0.16
N ARG A 242 -17.89 -2.96 -1.05
CA ARG A 242 -17.51 -3.85 -2.14
C ARG A 242 -16.40 -3.29 -3.05
N ARG A 243 -16.06 -2.02 -2.91
CA ARG A 243 -15.00 -1.37 -3.66
C ARG A 243 -13.64 -2.00 -3.37
N GLY A 244 -13.34 -2.32 -2.10
CA GLY A 244 -12.06 -2.91 -1.70
C GLY A 244 -12.11 -3.72 -0.41
N GLU A 245 -13.32 -4.03 0.13
CA GLU A 245 -13.43 -4.86 1.33
C GLU A 245 -12.81 -6.24 1.10
N PHE A 246 -11.96 -6.64 2.00
CA PHE A 246 -11.31 -7.95 1.99
C PHE A 246 -10.87 -8.32 3.40
N THR A 247 -11.23 -9.52 3.84
CA THR A 247 -10.83 -10.05 5.15
C THR A 247 -9.86 -11.21 4.94
N PRO A 248 -8.58 -11.07 5.27
CA PRO A 248 -7.62 -12.16 5.21
C PRO A 248 -7.98 -13.31 6.16
N LYS A 249 -7.53 -14.51 5.82
CA LYS A 249 -7.70 -15.65 6.71
C LYS A 249 -6.98 -15.39 8.04
N GLY A 250 -7.65 -15.68 9.16
CA GLY A 250 -7.09 -15.55 10.51
C GLY A 250 -7.29 -14.18 11.17
N THR A 251 -8.11 -13.31 10.55
CA THR A 251 -8.59 -12.06 11.16
C THR A 251 -10.09 -11.92 10.99
N THR A 252 -10.67 -10.85 11.52
CA THR A 252 -12.10 -10.50 11.37
C THR A 252 -12.25 -9.19 10.59
N PRO A 253 -13.41 -8.92 9.98
CA PRO A 253 -13.63 -7.67 9.26
C PRO A 253 -13.32 -6.42 10.10
N GLU A 254 -13.65 -6.46 11.39
CA GLU A 254 -13.47 -5.34 12.32
C GLU A 254 -12.01 -5.03 12.61
N LEU A 255 -11.13 -6.04 12.49
CA LEU A 255 -9.68 -5.89 12.75
C LEU A 255 -8.87 -5.61 11.48
N THR A 256 -9.49 -5.69 10.29
CA THR A 256 -8.78 -5.29 9.08
C THR A 256 -8.42 -3.81 9.13
N THR A 257 -7.21 -3.46 8.71
CA THR A 257 -6.64 -2.09 8.76
C THR A 257 -6.32 -1.54 10.17
N HIS A 258 -6.43 -2.34 11.22
CA HIS A 258 -6.16 -1.91 12.60
C HIS A 258 -4.81 -2.48 13.08
N PRO A 259 -3.76 -1.65 13.21
CA PRO A 259 -2.51 -2.06 13.85
C PRO A 259 -2.68 -2.32 15.34
N THR A 260 -1.82 -3.17 15.92
CA THR A 260 -1.78 -3.34 17.36
C THR A 260 -1.37 -2.03 18.05
N LEU A 261 -2.03 -1.69 19.16
CA LEU A 261 -1.82 -0.44 19.89
C LEU A 261 -0.36 -0.33 20.37
N SER A 262 0.16 -1.40 20.97
CA SER A 262 1.51 -1.42 21.54
C SER A 262 2.63 -1.28 20.49
N SER A 263 2.40 -1.72 19.25
CA SER A 263 3.42 -1.66 18.20
C SER A 263 3.31 -0.43 17.30
N ASN A 264 2.14 0.19 17.16
CA ASN A 264 1.91 1.30 16.24
C ASN A 264 2.87 2.49 16.47
N VAL A 265 3.28 2.74 17.72
CA VAL A 265 4.25 3.79 18.06
C VAL A 265 5.63 3.57 17.43
N LYS A 266 5.94 2.37 16.92
CA LYS A 266 7.20 2.12 16.19
C LYS A 266 7.31 2.93 14.91
N PHE A 267 6.18 3.33 14.31
CA PHE A 267 6.21 4.30 13.22
C PHE A 267 6.85 5.63 13.62
N MET A 268 6.77 6.04 14.88
CA MET A 268 7.36 7.31 15.32
C MET A 268 8.89 7.33 15.20
N ASN A 269 9.55 6.17 15.13
CA ASN A 269 10.98 6.04 14.84
C ASN A 269 11.29 5.77 13.36
N PHE A 270 10.31 5.81 12.48
CA PHE A 270 10.49 5.61 11.04
C PHE A 270 10.62 6.96 10.32
N TYR A 271 11.74 7.13 9.60
CA TYR A 271 12.12 8.36 8.88
C TYR A 271 12.51 8.01 7.44
N PRO A 272 11.54 7.66 6.57
CA PRO A 272 11.85 7.13 5.23
C PRO A 272 12.56 8.14 4.33
N PHE A 273 12.35 9.44 4.52
CA PHE A 273 12.88 10.49 3.66
C PHE A 273 14.23 11.07 4.11
N ILE A 274 14.75 10.63 5.25
CA ILE A 274 16.14 10.94 5.61
C ILE A 274 17.06 10.18 4.66
N ASP A 275 18.03 10.87 4.08
CA ASP A 275 19.00 10.36 3.10
C ASP A 275 18.37 9.81 1.80
N ILE A 276 17.15 10.24 1.44
CA ILE A 276 16.48 9.83 0.20
C ILE A 276 17.28 10.21 -1.05
N GLU A 277 18.06 11.29 -0.98
CA GLU A 277 18.95 11.75 -2.06
C GLU A 277 20.03 10.71 -2.42
N THR A 278 20.38 9.80 -1.52
CA THR A 278 21.35 8.73 -1.75
C THR A 278 20.88 7.66 -2.73
N ILE A 279 19.57 7.65 -3.05
CA ILE A 279 19.00 6.76 -4.06
C ILE A 279 19.52 7.12 -5.46
N SER A 280 19.83 8.41 -5.71
CA SER A 280 20.41 8.86 -6.97
C SER A 280 21.67 8.04 -7.33
N PRO A 281 21.91 7.71 -8.61
CA PRO A 281 21.20 8.17 -9.83
C PRO A 281 20.00 7.29 -10.25
N ARG A 282 19.47 6.45 -9.38
CA ARG A 282 18.29 5.62 -9.71
C ARG A 282 17.04 6.49 -9.76
N PRO A 283 16.23 6.38 -10.86
CA PRO A 283 15.09 7.28 -11.07
C PRO A 283 13.96 7.02 -10.08
N MET A 284 13.31 8.11 -9.67
CA MET A 284 12.15 8.10 -8.77
C MET A 284 10.95 8.82 -9.40
N LEU A 285 9.77 8.20 -9.32
CA LEU A 285 8.50 8.78 -9.74
C LEU A 285 7.54 8.84 -8.55
N PHE A 286 7.08 10.06 -8.22
CA PHE A 286 6.09 10.29 -7.18
C PHE A 286 4.75 10.65 -7.82
N ILE A 287 3.71 9.82 -7.62
CA ILE A 287 2.35 10.05 -8.13
C ILE A 287 1.44 10.42 -6.97
N THR A 288 0.70 11.49 -7.10
CA THR A 288 -0.29 11.90 -6.09
C THR A 288 -1.47 12.64 -6.74
N GLY A 289 -2.64 12.52 -6.13
CA GLY A 289 -3.79 13.33 -6.52
C GLY A 289 -3.66 14.76 -6.01
N ASP A 290 -4.13 15.74 -6.79
CA ASP A 290 -4.11 17.14 -6.38
C ASP A 290 -5.11 17.45 -5.26
N GLN A 291 -6.12 16.58 -5.05
CA GLN A 291 -7.08 16.62 -3.94
C GLN A 291 -6.71 15.65 -2.79
N ALA A 292 -5.60 14.91 -2.91
CA ALA A 292 -5.22 13.93 -1.88
C ALA A 292 -4.84 14.62 -0.56
N HIS A 293 -5.43 14.17 0.55
CA HIS A 293 -5.10 14.65 1.88
C HIS A 293 -3.65 14.35 2.29
N SER A 294 -3.02 13.35 1.63
CA SER A 294 -1.64 12.89 1.85
C SER A 294 -0.61 13.52 0.91
N ARG A 295 -1.00 14.43 0.02
CA ARG A 295 -0.10 14.96 -1.03
C ARG A 295 1.18 15.58 -0.47
N GLU A 296 1.11 16.14 0.75
CA GLU A 296 2.26 16.74 1.44
C GLU A 296 3.46 15.79 1.55
N PHE A 297 3.22 14.47 1.67
CA PHE A 297 4.30 13.49 1.77
C PHE A 297 5.00 13.24 0.43
N SER A 298 4.24 13.26 -0.68
CA SER A 298 4.83 13.19 -2.02
C SER A 298 5.62 14.46 -2.35
N GLU A 299 5.11 15.62 -1.96
CA GLU A 299 5.79 16.92 -2.10
C GLU A 299 7.11 16.96 -1.31
N ASP A 300 7.10 16.52 -0.03
CA ASP A 300 8.30 16.49 0.83
C ASP A 300 9.36 15.51 0.30
N ALA A 301 8.95 14.29 -0.07
CA ALA A 301 9.88 13.31 -0.64
C ALA A 301 10.49 13.80 -1.96
N TYR A 302 9.67 14.36 -2.85
CA TYR A 302 10.16 14.95 -4.10
C TYR A 302 11.15 16.09 -3.85
N ALA A 303 10.85 16.97 -2.89
CA ALA A 303 11.73 18.08 -2.56
C ALA A 303 13.11 17.61 -2.08
N ARG A 304 13.18 16.52 -1.31
CA ARG A 304 14.42 15.96 -0.74
C ARG A 304 15.19 15.05 -1.70
N ALA A 305 14.49 14.30 -2.54
CA ALA A 305 15.15 13.37 -3.48
C ALA A 305 16.08 14.13 -4.43
N ALA A 306 17.19 13.47 -4.83
CA ALA A 306 18.07 13.98 -5.90
C ALA A 306 17.59 13.48 -7.28
N GLU A 307 18.13 14.08 -8.35
CA GLU A 307 17.83 13.69 -9.73
C GLU A 307 18.40 12.29 -10.08
N PRO A 308 17.73 11.55 -10.98
CA PRO A 308 16.53 11.90 -11.74
C PRO A 308 15.25 11.61 -10.93
N LYS A 309 14.37 12.58 -10.85
CA LYS A 309 13.08 12.48 -10.13
C LYS A 309 11.95 13.17 -10.87
N GLU A 310 10.73 12.71 -10.64
CA GLU A 310 9.53 13.33 -11.20
C GLU A 310 8.39 13.31 -10.20
N LEU A 311 7.63 14.41 -10.11
CA LEU A 311 6.37 14.49 -9.39
C LEU A 311 5.22 14.61 -10.41
N PHE A 312 4.33 13.62 -10.40
CA PHE A 312 3.19 13.55 -11.31
C PHE A 312 1.87 13.77 -10.57
N TRP A 313 1.17 14.83 -10.93
CA TRP A 313 -0.13 15.16 -10.38
C TRP A 313 -1.27 14.50 -11.15
N VAL A 314 -2.21 13.87 -10.43
CA VAL A 314 -3.45 13.37 -11.01
C VAL A 314 -4.58 14.36 -10.70
N PRO A 315 -5.08 15.10 -11.69
CA PRO A 315 -6.09 16.12 -11.47
C PRO A 315 -7.40 15.53 -10.93
N GLY A 316 -7.96 16.16 -9.90
CA GLY A 316 -9.23 15.79 -9.28
C GLY A 316 -9.21 14.53 -8.43
N ALA A 317 -8.08 13.81 -8.34
CA ALA A 317 -7.98 12.60 -7.54
C ALA A 317 -7.71 12.89 -6.07
N GLY A 318 -8.47 12.23 -5.18
CA GLY A 318 -8.18 12.08 -3.76
C GLY A 318 -7.12 10.99 -3.50
N HIS A 319 -6.87 10.71 -2.22
CA HIS A 319 -5.88 9.71 -1.83
C HIS A 319 -6.29 8.28 -2.24
N VAL A 320 -7.49 7.88 -1.86
CA VAL A 320 -8.01 6.53 -2.08
C VAL A 320 -8.51 6.31 -3.52
N ASP A 321 -8.68 7.38 -4.28
CA ASP A 321 -9.00 7.27 -5.71
C ASP A 321 -7.89 6.57 -6.49
N LEU A 322 -6.64 6.74 -6.07
CA LEU A 322 -5.49 6.06 -6.66
C LEU A 322 -5.26 4.64 -6.12
N TYR A 323 -6.21 4.07 -5.38
CA TYR A 323 -6.14 2.66 -4.97
C TYR A 323 -6.72 1.73 -6.03
N ASP A 324 -7.84 2.12 -6.66
CA ASP A 324 -8.63 1.22 -7.50
C ASP A 324 -9.36 1.87 -8.68
N ARG A 325 -9.37 3.22 -8.77
CA ARG A 325 -10.05 3.92 -9.88
C ARG A 325 -9.16 3.90 -11.12
N VAL A 326 -9.35 2.88 -11.95
CA VAL A 326 -8.52 2.57 -13.12
C VAL A 326 -8.43 3.75 -14.10
N GLU A 327 -9.48 4.56 -14.22
CA GLU A 327 -9.49 5.75 -15.09
C GLU A 327 -8.67 6.92 -14.54
N LEU A 328 -8.43 6.97 -13.23
CA LEU A 328 -7.62 8.00 -12.58
C LEU A 328 -6.17 7.57 -12.37
N ILE A 329 -5.94 6.28 -12.12
CA ILE A 329 -4.58 5.77 -11.92
C ILE A 329 -3.79 5.89 -13.24
N PRO A 330 -2.65 6.62 -13.26
CA PRO A 330 -1.93 6.89 -14.50
C PRO A 330 -1.05 5.69 -14.92
N PHE A 331 -1.67 4.54 -15.23
CA PHE A 331 -0.96 3.30 -15.63
C PHE A 331 -0.05 3.50 -16.85
N ASN A 332 -0.42 4.34 -17.79
CA ASN A 332 0.43 4.67 -18.93
C ASN A 332 1.73 5.37 -18.49
N LYS A 333 1.64 6.28 -17.51
CA LYS A 333 2.80 6.98 -16.96
C LYS A 333 3.73 6.02 -16.22
N LEU A 334 3.16 5.13 -15.37
CA LEU A 334 3.90 4.09 -14.68
C LEU A 334 4.61 3.15 -15.68
N THR A 335 3.89 2.70 -16.71
CA THR A 335 4.44 1.85 -17.76
C THR A 335 5.62 2.51 -18.48
N GLN A 336 5.47 3.76 -18.88
CA GLN A 336 6.52 4.53 -19.52
C GLN A 336 7.73 4.71 -18.61
N PHE A 337 7.50 5.08 -17.36
CA PHE A 337 8.57 5.26 -16.37
C PHE A 337 9.39 3.98 -16.21
N PHE A 338 8.77 2.84 -15.92
CA PHE A 338 9.50 1.59 -15.72
C PHE A 338 10.16 1.09 -17.01
N ARG A 339 9.53 1.22 -18.19
CA ARG A 339 10.16 0.86 -19.47
C ARG A 339 11.43 1.66 -19.72
N ASN A 340 11.39 2.97 -19.49
CA ASN A 340 12.55 3.84 -19.72
C ASN A 340 13.67 3.59 -18.70
N SER A 341 13.29 3.36 -17.45
CA SER A 341 14.22 3.23 -16.33
C SER A 341 14.84 1.84 -16.20
N LEU A 342 14.15 0.79 -16.64
CA LEU A 342 14.61 -0.60 -16.58
C LEU A 342 15.18 -1.11 -17.91
N SER A 343 15.19 -0.30 -18.98
CA SER A 343 15.80 -0.71 -20.24
C SER A 343 17.31 -0.71 -20.13
N SER A 344 17.96 -1.74 -20.67
CA SER A 344 19.43 -1.93 -20.67
C SER A 344 20.23 -0.78 -21.34
N LYS A 345 19.58 0.25 -21.88
CA LYS A 345 20.21 1.44 -22.49
C LYS A 345 20.48 2.58 -21.51
N GLY A 346 20.03 2.51 -20.24
CA GLY A 346 20.18 3.57 -19.25
C GLY A 346 21.39 3.46 -18.32
N ALA A 347 22.16 2.38 -18.41
CA ALA A 347 23.35 2.17 -17.60
C ALA A 347 24.61 2.55 -18.42
N ARG A 348 24.83 3.85 -18.66
CA ARG A 348 26.11 4.40 -19.09
C ARG A 348 26.44 5.65 -18.32
#